data_3bdca2afb3bc90b77c50a972eaeac96a
#
_entry.id   3bdca2afb3bc90b77c50a972eaeac96a
#
_cell.length_a   1.000
_cell.length_b   1.000
_cell.length_c   1.000
_cell.angle_alpha   90.00
_cell.angle_beta   90.00
_cell.angle_gamma   90.00
#
_symmetry.space_group_name_H-M   'P 1'
#
loop_
_entity.id
_entity.type
_entity.pdbx_description
1 polymer ?
#
loop_
_entity_poly.entity_id
_entity_poly.type
_entity_poly.pdbx_seq_one_letter_code
_entity_poly.pdbx_strand_id
1 'polypeptide(L)'
;MDSNLEHIHNLGLDITTNTIYVSPEGRDEEGEYGVDFEMASRFIKNLNYLSSRIPDDEVIKVYMISCGGDWNYGMAMYDAIVDCPQYIEFHSMAHARSMSSIIPQSADKRIIYKHADFMIHNGSYSDAGEYTAVISAMEYGKRSADVMLDIYANRCDGSNFCKENGLDWQGIRNFIEDKMKQKVDWWMDAYEAVYYGFMDEVK
;
A
#
# COMPACT_ATOMS: atom_id res chain seq x y z
N MET A 1 34.42 -0.67 -2.66
CA MET A 1 33.12 -0.34 -2.05
C MET A 1 32.42 -1.66 -1.77
N ASP A 2 31.72 -1.79 -0.69
CA ASP A 2 31.01 -3.05 -0.38
C ASP A 2 29.91 -3.25 -1.44
N SER A 3 29.91 -4.36 -2.16
CA SER A 3 28.96 -4.63 -3.23
C SER A 3 27.49 -4.63 -2.76
N ASN A 4 27.25 -5.00 -1.49
CA ASN A 4 25.92 -4.95 -0.89
C ASN A 4 25.44 -3.53 -0.65
N LEU A 5 26.33 -2.61 -0.26
CA LEU A 5 26.00 -1.19 -0.10
C LEU A 5 25.58 -0.56 -1.44
N GLU A 6 26.23 -0.94 -2.54
CA GLU A 6 25.82 -0.50 -3.88
C GLU A 6 24.44 -1.04 -4.27
N HIS A 7 24.13 -2.29 -3.92
CA HIS A 7 22.80 -2.85 -4.18
C HIS A 7 21.71 -2.14 -3.36
N ILE A 8 21.97 -1.82 -2.10
CA ILE A 8 21.03 -1.08 -1.25
C ILE A 8 20.74 0.31 -1.85
N HIS A 9 21.78 1.06 -2.22
CA HIS A 9 21.60 2.42 -2.73
C HIS A 9 21.05 2.50 -4.16
N ASN A 10 21.48 1.60 -5.05
CA ASN A 10 21.10 1.68 -6.47
C ASN A 10 19.85 0.88 -6.80
N LEU A 11 19.60 -0.22 -6.10
CA LEU A 11 18.48 -1.14 -6.38
C LEU A 11 17.42 -1.16 -5.28
N GLY A 12 17.70 -0.59 -4.11
CA GLY A 12 16.82 -0.71 -2.95
C GLY A 12 16.74 -2.15 -2.43
N LEU A 13 17.83 -2.93 -2.53
CA LEU A 13 17.83 -4.36 -2.20
C LEU A 13 19.00 -4.71 -1.28
N ASP A 14 18.70 -5.23 -0.10
CA ASP A 14 19.68 -5.87 0.79
C ASP A 14 19.47 -7.39 0.80
N ILE A 15 20.35 -8.09 0.11
CA ILE A 15 20.32 -9.57 0.00
C ILE A 15 20.78 -10.28 1.25
N THR A 16 21.45 -9.59 2.19
CA THR A 16 21.96 -10.20 3.42
C THR A 16 20.90 -10.29 4.51
N THR A 17 19.88 -9.43 4.43
CA THR A 17 18.80 -9.35 5.40
C THR A 17 17.42 -9.60 4.78
N ASN A 18 17.37 -10.02 3.51
CA ASN A 18 16.15 -10.21 2.73
C ASN A 18 15.24 -8.97 2.76
N THR A 19 15.83 -7.79 2.55
CA THR A 19 15.11 -6.52 2.70
C THR A 19 15.02 -5.76 1.38
N ILE A 20 13.82 -5.25 1.10
CA ILE A 20 13.54 -4.36 -0.04
C ILE A 20 13.19 -2.98 0.49
N TYR A 21 13.87 -1.95 -0.02
CA TYR A 21 13.60 -0.55 0.26
C TYR A 21 12.86 0.06 -0.92
N VAL A 22 11.68 0.60 -0.66
CA VAL A 22 10.78 1.21 -1.65
C VAL A 22 10.64 2.69 -1.35
N SER A 23 11.14 3.50 -2.23
CA SER A 23 11.02 4.96 -2.17
C SER A 23 11.00 5.53 -3.57
N PRO A 24 10.35 6.69 -3.78
CA PRO A 24 10.41 7.38 -5.07
C PRO A 24 11.83 7.86 -5.38
N GLU A 25 12.19 7.85 -6.66
CA GLU A 25 13.43 8.43 -7.13
C GLU A 25 13.19 9.85 -7.66
N GLY A 26 13.54 10.83 -6.85
CA GLY A 26 13.42 12.24 -7.21
C GLY A 26 12.15 12.89 -6.72
N ARG A 27 12.01 14.15 -7.12
CA ARG A 27 10.84 15.00 -6.91
C ARG A 27 10.78 16.04 -8.02
N ASP A 28 9.61 16.52 -8.32
CA ASP A 28 9.40 17.68 -9.18
C ASP A 28 9.03 18.92 -8.37
N GLU A 29 8.58 19.98 -9.06
CA GLU A 29 8.14 21.23 -8.41
C GLU A 29 6.88 21.04 -7.56
N GLU A 30 6.10 19.98 -7.79
CA GLU A 30 4.85 19.67 -7.08
C GLU A 30 5.09 18.78 -5.84
N GLY A 31 6.26 18.14 -5.72
CA GLY A 31 6.61 17.29 -4.58
C GLY A 31 7.41 16.04 -4.94
N GLU A 32 7.30 15.00 -4.10
CA GLU A 32 7.92 13.70 -4.34
C GLU A 32 7.10 12.87 -5.34
N TYR A 33 7.76 12.12 -6.21
CA TYR A 33 7.11 11.16 -7.07
C TYR A 33 6.44 10.06 -6.24
N GLY A 34 5.27 9.62 -6.70
CA GLY A 34 4.53 8.52 -6.08
C GLY A 34 4.89 7.16 -6.65
N VAL A 35 3.97 6.22 -6.44
CA VAL A 35 4.02 4.89 -7.06
C VAL A 35 3.84 5.03 -8.57
N ASP A 36 4.85 4.64 -9.31
CA ASP A 36 4.90 4.70 -10.77
C ASP A 36 5.42 3.38 -11.37
N PHE A 37 5.59 3.35 -12.68
CA PHE A 37 6.12 2.20 -13.40
C PHE A 37 7.51 1.78 -12.91
N GLU A 38 8.40 2.74 -12.66
CA GLU A 38 9.79 2.44 -12.29
C GLU A 38 9.86 1.85 -10.88
N MET A 39 9.14 2.43 -9.93
CA MET A 39 9.03 1.90 -8.57
C MET A 39 8.45 0.49 -8.57
N ALA A 40 7.32 0.28 -9.24
CA ALA A 40 6.66 -1.03 -9.31
C ALA A 40 7.54 -2.07 -9.99
N SER A 41 8.13 -1.73 -11.15
CA SER A 41 9.03 -2.64 -11.89
C SER A 41 10.25 -3.04 -11.07
N ARG A 42 10.86 -2.10 -10.34
CA ARG A 42 12.00 -2.38 -9.46
C ARG A 42 11.59 -3.26 -8.29
N PHE A 43 10.50 -2.92 -7.60
CA PHE A 43 9.98 -3.69 -6.48
C PHE A 43 9.71 -5.14 -6.88
N ILE A 44 8.96 -5.37 -7.97
CA ILE A 44 8.60 -6.71 -8.44
C ILE A 44 9.84 -7.53 -8.81
N LYS A 45 10.84 -6.91 -9.47
CA LYS A 45 12.11 -7.59 -9.78
C LYS A 45 12.87 -7.98 -8.53
N ASN A 46 12.94 -7.10 -7.54
CA ASN A 46 13.62 -7.37 -6.26
C ASN A 46 12.91 -8.47 -5.48
N LEU A 47 11.57 -8.43 -5.42
CA LEU A 47 10.77 -9.45 -4.74
C LEU A 47 10.96 -10.83 -5.40
N ASN A 48 10.83 -10.93 -6.71
CA ASN A 48 11.05 -12.16 -7.45
C ASN A 48 12.50 -12.68 -7.33
N TYR A 49 13.47 -11.76 -7.28
CA TYR A 49 14.87 -12.14 -7.09
C TYR A 49 15.09 -12.77 -5.71
N LEU A 50 14.60 -12.15 -4.64
CA LEU A 50 14.70 -12.73 -3.28
C LEU A 50 13.91 -14.03 -3.18
N SER A 51 12.65 -14.03 -3.59
CA SER A 51 11.77 -15.19 -3.51
C SER A 51 12.35 -16.43 -4.21
N SER A 52 13.06 -16.25 -5.34
CA SER A 52 13.72 -17.37 -6.04
C SER A 52 14.99 -17.91 -5.38
N ARG A 53 15.49 -17.28 -4.31
CA ARG A 53 16.79 -17.57 -3.68
C ARG A 53 16.72 -17.97 -2.22
N ILE A 54 15.66 -17.64 -1.54
CA ILE A 54 15.46 -17.95 -0.13
C ILE A 54 14.37 -19.00 0.04
N PRO A 55 14.40 -19.82 1.09
CA PRO A 55 13.34 -20.77 1.43
C PRO A 55 11.99 -20.08 1.64
N ASP A 56 10.88 -20.82 1.46
CA ASP A 56 9.52 -20.30 1.61
C ASP A 56 9.19 -19.93 3.08
N ASP A 57 9.89 -20.48 4.06
CA ASP A 57 9.73 -20.19 5.49
C ASP A 57 10.56 -19.00 6.00
N GLU A 58 11.35 -18.37 5.11
CA GLU A 58 12.08 -17.14 5.41
C GLU A 58 11.17 -15.91 5.28
N VAL A 59 11.59 -14.81 5.94
CA VAL A 59 10.85 -13.54 5.93
C VAL A 59 11.50 -12.56 4.96
N ILE A 60 10.69 -11.94 4.11
CA ILE A 60 11.10 -10.77 3.33
C ILE A 60 10.54 -9.52 3.99
N LYS A 61 11.42 -8.54 4.23
CA LYS A 61 11.04 -7.24 4.79
C LYS A 61 10.94 -6.20 3.69
N VAL A 62 9.86 -5.43 3.71
CA VAL A 62 9.65 -4.30 2.80
C VAL A 62 9.57 -3.02 3.62
N TYR A 63 10.46 -2.07 3.37
CA TYR A 63 10.41 -0.73 3.96
C TYR A 63 9.97 0.27 2.90
N MET A 64 8.83 0.92 3.10
CA MET A 64 8.27 1.85 2.12
C MET A 64 8.16 3.27 2.68
N ILE A 65 8.61 4.24 1.87
CA ILE A 65 8.35 5.66 2.04
C ILE A 65 7.72 6.14 0.73
N SER A 66 6.42 6.42 0.72
CA SER A 66 5.72 6.90 -0.49
C SER A 66 4.37 7.53 -0.12
N CYS A 67 4.04 8.63 -0.79
CA CYS A 67 2.78 9.35 -0.61
C CYS A 67 1.59 8.75 -1.38
N GLY A 68 1.78 7.67 -2.12
CA GLY A 68 0.77 7.07 -2.99
C GLY A 68 1.17 7.09 -4.45
N GLY A 69 0.23 7.11 -5.39
CA GLY A 69 0.50 7.20 -6.82
C GLY A 69 -0.46 6.38 -7.67
N ASP A 70 0.02 5.87 -8.82
CA ASP A 70 -0.78 5.21 -9.83
C ASP A 70 -1.40 3.89 -9.34
N TRP A 71 -2.69 3.74 -9.63
CA TRP A 71 -3.48 2.57 -9.24
C TRP A 71 -2.97 1.27 -9.86
N ASN A 72 -2.71 1.26 -11.17
CA ASN A 72 -2.35 0.02 -11.85
C ASN A 72 -0.99 -0.50 -11.41
N TYR A 73 -0.02 0.41 -11.26
CA TYR A 73 1.32 0.05 -10.79
C TYR A 73 1.32 -0.37 -9.32
N GLY A 74 0.51 0.28 -8.50
CA GLY A 74 0.34 -0.12 -7.11
C GLY A 74 -0.35 -1.47 -6.97
N MET A 75 -1.38 -1.77 -7.77
CA MET A 75 -2.01 -3.09 -7.77
C MET A 75 -1.08 -4.17 -8.30
N ALA A 76 -0.20 -3.88 -9.24
CA ALA A 76 0.83 -4.83 -9.67
C ALA A 76 1.81 -5.17 -8.53
N MET A 77 2.16 -4.20 -7.66
CA MET A 77 2.95 -4.46 -6.45
C MET A 77 2.15 -5.30 -5.43
N TYR A 78 0.87 -4.98 -5.25
CA TYR A 78 -0.06 -5.72 -4.37
C TYR A 78 -0.14 -7.19 -4.80
N ASP A 79 -0.41 -7.46 -6.06
CA ASP A 79 -0.54 -8.81 -6.60
C ASP A 79 0.78 -9.59 -6.49
N ALA A 80 1.93 -8.93 -6.72
CA ALA A 80 3.23 -9.57 -6.56
C ALA A 80 3.50 -10.00 -5.11
N ILE A 81 3.02 -9.24 -4.11
CA ILE A 81 3.12 -9.63 -2.70
C ILE A 81 2.21 -10.83 -2.41
N VAL A 82 0.96 -10.81 -2.91
CA VAL A 82 0.00 -11.92 -2.73
C VAL A 82 0.53 -13.23 -3.31
N ASP A 83 1.22 -13.17 -4.45
CA ASP A 83 1.78 -14.35 -5.13
C ASP A 83 3.11 -14.83 -4.50
N CYS A 84 3.72 -14.06 -3.61
CA CYS A 84 4.99 -14.41 -2.98
C CYS A 84 4.79 -15.52 -1.93
N PRO A 85 5.51 -16.66 -2.00
CA PRO A 85 5.34 -17.74 -1.03
C PRO A 85 5.96 -17.46 0.34
N GLN A 86 6.90 -16.50 0.44
CA GLN A 86 7.52 -16.12 1.70
C GLN A 86 6.63 -15.19 2.53
N TYR A 87 6.81 -15.22 3.84
CA TYR A 87 6.15 -14.29 4.75
C TYR A 87 6.64 -12.85 4.52
N ILE A 88 5.74 -11.96 4.19
CA ILE A 88 6.04 -10.54 3.94
C ILE A 88 5.73 -9.68 5.16
N GLU A 89 6.78 -9.09 5.74
CA GLU A 89 6.67 -8.06 6.77
C GLU A 89 6.82 -6.67 6.14
N PHE A 90 5.73 -5.92 6.09
CA PHE A 90 5.69 -4.61 5.43
C PHE A 90 5.74 -3.47 6.44
N HIS A 91 6.71 -2.58 6.27
CA HIS A 91 6.98 -1.42 7.13
C HIS A 91 6.63 -0.12 6.41
N SER A 92 5.58 0.55 6.83
CA SER A 92 5.21 1.88 6.37
C SER A 92 5.92 2.95 7.21
N MET A 93 6.84 3.69 6.58
CA MET A 93 7.64 4.74 7.20
C MET A 93 7.21 6.11 6.66
N ALA A 94 7.19 7.13 7.49
CA ALA A 94 6.78 8.49 7.17
C ALA A 94 5.34 8.62 6.65
N HIS A 95 4.99 7.88 5.60
CA HIS A 95 3.68 7.93 4.95
C HIS A 95 3.14 6.53 4.65
N ALA A 96 1.82 6.37 4.79
CA ALA A 96 1.03 5.28 4.22
C ALA A 96 -0.25 5.91 3.64
N ARG A 97 -0.12 6.62 2.52
CA ARG A 97 -1.18 7.45 1.95
C ARG A 97 -1.65 6.91 0.60
N SER A 98 -2.95 7.04 0.30
CA SER A 98 -3.49 6.71 -1.01
C SER A 98 -3.06 5.30 -1.44
N MET A 99 -2.47 5.11 -2.61
CA MET A 99 -1.99 3.79 -3.08
C MET A 99 -1.01 3.11 -2.10
N SER A 100 -0.17 3.89 -1.39
CA SER A 100 0.76 3.37 -0.39
C SER A 100 0.08 2.91 0.92
N SER A 101 -1.20 3.17 1.11
CA SER A 101 -2.01 2.57 2.18
C SER A 101 -2.68 1.27 1.74
N ILE A 102 -2.81 1.03 0.42
CA ILE A 102 -3.41 -0.18 -0.17
C ILE A 102 -2.37 -1.29 -0.31
N ILE A 103 -1.19 -0.99 -0.84
CA ILE A 103 -0.12 -1.98 -1.06
C ILE A 103 0.18 -2.82 0.19
N PRO A 104 0.34 -2.25 1.40
CA PRO A 104 0.58 -3.03 2.62
C PRO A 104 -0.52 -4.03 2.95
N GLN A 105 -1.74 -3.84 2.44
CA GLN A 105 -2.86 -4.73 2.73
C GLN A 105 -2.69 -6.13 2.13
N SER A 106 -1.76 -6.33 1.19
CA SER A 106 -1.40 -7.65 0.65
C SER A 106 -0.44 -8.44 1.54
N ALA A 107 0.30 -7.76 2.44
CA ALA A 107 1.32 -8.38 3.27
C ALA A 107 0.75 -9.21 4.43
N ASP A 108 1.54 -10.16 4.94
CA ASP A 108 1.18 -10.99 6.10
C ASP A 108 1.20 -10.17 7.38
N LYS A 109 2.18 -9.29 7.56
CA LYS A 109 2.28 -8.37 8.68
C LYS A 109 2.51 -6.94 8.22
N ARG A 110 1.69 -6.01 8.77
CA ARG A 110 1.69 -4.59 8.42
C ARG A 110 2.11 -3.77 9.63
N ILE A 111 3.27 -3.13 9.53
CA ILE A 111 3.86 -2.32 10.61
C ILE A 111 3.88 -0.87 10.16
N ILE A 112 3.37 0.04 10.99
CA ILE A 112 3.46 1.47 10.78
C ILE A 112 4.35 2.11 11.85
N TYR A 113 5.20 3.05 11.46
CA TYR A 113 6.04 3.76 12.44
C TYR A 113 5.25 4.85 13.16
N LYS A 114 5.57 5.08 14.44
CA LYS A 114 4.83 5.97 15.34
C LYS A 114 4.53 7.36 14.77
N HIS A 115 5.45 7.91 13.99
CA HIS A 115 5.31 9.26 13.41
C HIS A 115 4.88 9.23 11.94
N ALA A 116 4.58 8.05 11.40
CA ALA A 116 3.98 7.94 10.08
C ALA A 116 2.50 8.28 10.14
N ASP A 117 2.01 8.92 9.11
CA ASP A 117 0.59 9.11 8.90
C ASP A 117 -0.01 8.05 7.96
N PHE A 118 -1.28 7.81 8.13
CA PHE A 118 -2.08 6.92 7.30
C PHE A 118 -3.23 7.72 6.69
N MET A 119 -3.44 7.60 5.38
CA MET A 119 -4.53 8.33 4.71
C MET A 119 -5.16 7.49 3.62
N ILE A 120 -6.48 7.45 3.63
CA ILE A 120 -7.28 6.82 2.57
C ILE A 120 -8.26 7.82 1.96
N HIS A 121 -8.48 7.68 0.68
CA HIS A 121 -9.42 8.50 -0.11
C HIS A 121 -9.88 7.76 -1.37
N ASN A 122 -10.89 8.28 -2.04
CA ASN A 122 -11.36 7.70 -3.31
C ASN A 122 -10.44 7.98 -4.52
N GLY A 123 -9.33 8.69 -4.30
CA GLY A 123 -8.45 9.14 -5.37
C GLY A 123 -8.99 10.37 -6.10
N SER A 124 -8.16 10.94 -6.97
CA SER A 124 -8.53 12.04 -7.84
C SER A 124 -8.68 11.54 -9.27
N TYR A 125 -9.77 11.84 -9.90
CA TYR A 125 -10.04 11.51 -11.31
C TYR A 125 -10.22 12.80 -12.10
N SER A 126 -9.44 12.95 -13.16
CA SER A 126 -9.67 13.97 -14.17
C SER A 126 -9.64 13.31 -15.54
N ASP A 127 -10.69 13.43 -16.31
CA ASP A 127 -10.73 12.97 -17.68
C ASP A 127 -11.43 13.99 -18.56
N ALA A 128 -10.91 14.19 -19.76
CA ALA A 128 -11.47 15.10 -20.75
C ALA A 128 -11.35 14.45 -22.12
N GLY A 129 -12.44 14.44 -22.88
CA GLY A 129 -12.43 13.83 -24.20
C GLY A 129 -13.83 13.59 -24.73
N GLU A 130 -13.96 12.58 -25.57
CA GLU A 130 -15.23 12.15 -26.11
C GLU A 130 -16.15 11.62 -25.00
N TYR A 131 -17.43 11.89 -25.07
CA TYR A 131 -18.43 11.55 -24.04
C TYR A 131 -18.38 10.08 -23.60
N THR A 132 -18.33 9.15 -24.55
CA THR A 132 -18.29 7.72 -24.26
C THR A 132 -16.98 7.29 -23.58
N ALA A 133 -15.87 7.92 -23.91
CA ALA A 133 -14.57 7.67 -23.27
C ALA A 133 -14.60 8.12 -21.80
N VAL A 134 -15.12 9.32 -21.52
CA VAL A 134 -15.27 9.85 -20.15
C VAL A 134 -16.15 8.94 -19.29
N ILE A 135 -17.31 8.49 -19.82
CA ILE A 135 -18.19 7.55 -19.10
C ILE A 135 -17.45 6.23 -18.78
N SER A 136 -16.74 5.68 -19.76
CA SER A 136 -15.97 4.44 -19.56
C SER A 136 -14.88 4.60 -18.48
N ALA A 137 -14.17 5.73 -18.45
CA ALA A 137 -13.19 6.04 -17.43
C ALA A 137 -13.83 6.17 -16.03
N MET A 138 -14.98 6.81 -15.92
CA MET A 138 -15.75 6.91 -14.67
C MET A 138 -16.20 5.54 -14.16
N GLU A 139 -16.67 4.65 -15.04
CA GLU A 139 -17.06 3.28 -14.68
C GLU A 139 -15.87 2.46 -14.22
N TYR A 140 -14.71 2.63 -14.85
CA TYR A 140 -13.45 2.01 -14.39
C TYR A 140 -13.06 2.52 -13.00
N GLY A 141 -13.06 3.83 -12.77
CA GLY A 141 -12.77 4.43 -11.49
C GLY A 141 -13.68 3.93 -10.36
N LYS A 142 -14.99 3.78 -10.65
CA LYS A 142 -15.92 3.20 -9.69
C LYS A 142 -15.59 1.75 -9.32
N ARG A 143 -15.25 0.91 -10.31
CA ARG A 143 -14.83 -0.47 -10.04
C ARG A 143 -13.54 -0.53 -9.19
N SER A 144 -12.57 0.33 -9.48
CA SER A 144 -11.34 0.42 -8.68
C SER A 144 -11.63 0.83 -7.23
N ALA A 145 -12.54 1.77 -7.02
CA ALA A 145 -12.98 2.18 -5.68
C ALA A 145 -13.68 1.03 -4.93
N ASP A 146 -14.51 0.24 -5.58
CA ASP A 146 -15.14 -0.95 -4.97
C ASP A 146 -14.09 -1.99 -4.57
N VAL A 147 -13.10 -2.28 -5.43
CA VAL A 147 -11.99 -3.18 -5.11
C VAL A 147 -11.18 -2.68 -3.90
N MET A 148 -10.87 -1.39 -3.87
CA MET A 148 -10.16 -0.78 -2.74
C MET A 148 -10.94 -0.93 -1.42
N LEU A 149 -12.25 -0.66 -1.44
CA LEU A 149 -13.10 -0.81 -0.26
C LEU A 149 -13.13 -2.27 0.24
N ASP A 150 -13.21 -3.24 -0.67
CA ASP A 150 -13.20 -4.65 -0.34
C ASP A 150 -11.86 -5.08 0.27
N ILE A 151 -10.72 -4.58 -0.27
CA ILE A 151 -9.39 -4.81 0.30
C ILE A 151 -9.32 -4.29 1.75
N TYR A 152 -9.74 -3.05 1.99
CA TYR A 152 -9.74 -2.50 3.34
C TYR A 152 -10.70 -3.24 4.27
N ALA A 153 -11.91 -3.54 3.84
CA ALA A 153 -12.89 -4.26 4.64
C ALA A 153 -12.37 -5.64 5.06
N ASN A 154 -11.74 -6.38 4.15
CA ASN A 154 -11.14 -7.68 4.44
C ASN A 154 -10.05 -7.61 5.52
N ARG A 155 -9.27 -6.53 5.55
CA ARG A 155 -8.18 -6.36 6.53
C ARG A 155 -8.66 -5.79 7.86
N CYS A 156 -9.70 -4.95 7.83
CA CYS A 156 -10.28 -4.34 9.02
C CYS A 156 -11.30 -5.24 9.73
N ASP A 157 -11.81 -6.28 9.07
CA ASP A 157 -12.74 -7.23 9.68
C ASP A 157 -12.12 -7.90 10.91
N GLY A 158 -12.88 -7.92 12.02
CA GLY A 158 -12.40 -8.42 13.30
C GLY A 158 -11.40 -7.52 14.04
N SER A 159 -11.16 -6.29 13.58
CA SER A 159 -10.38 -5.27 14.29
C SER A 159 -10.96 -4.93 15.66
N ASN A 160 -10.21 -4.19 16.49
CA ASN A 160 -10.73 -3.70 17.78
C ASN A 160 -11.96 -2.82 17.58
N PHE A 161 -11.93 -1.94 16.58
CA PHE A 161 -13.07 -1.10 16.22
C PHE A 161 -14.31 -1.93 15.87
N CYS A 162 -14.16 -2.97 15.04
CA CYS A 162 -15.28 -3.86 14.68
C CYS A 162 -15.87 -4.57 15.89
N LYS A 163 -15.01 -5.11 16.78
CA LYS A 163 -15.44 -5.81 18.00
C LYS A 163 -16.20 -4.91 18.96
N GLU A 164 -15.72 -3.69 19.17
CA GLU A 164 -16.34 -2.71 20.07
C GLU A 164 -17.68 -2.18 19.54
N ASN A 165 -17.85 -2.12 18.21
CA ASN A 165 -19.05 -1.59 17.57
C ASN A 165 -20.00 -2.68 17.02
N GLY A 166 -19.67 -3.96 17.18
CA GLY A 166 -20.48 -5.06 16.70
C GLY A 166 -20.62 -5.11 15.18
N LEU A 167 -19.57 -4.69 14.45
CA LEU A 167 -19.57 -4.64 12.98
C LEU A 167 -19.07 -5.95 12.41
N ASP A 168 -19.81 -6.47 11.43
CA ASP A 168 -19.37 -7.50 10.52
C ASP A 168 -18.64 -6.88 9.29
N TRP A 169 -18.22 -7.72 8.37
CA TRP A 169 -17.56 -7.31 7.14
C TRP A 169 -18.33 -6.22 6.36
N GLN A 170 -19.65 -6.39 6.22
CA GLN A 170 -20.46 -5.39 5.50
C GLN A 170 -20.57 -4.09 6.29
N GLY A 171 -20.64 -4.18 7.60
CA GLY A 171 -20.67 -3.01 8.50
C GLY A 171 -19.40 -2.19 8.40
N ILE A 172 -18.22 -2.82 8.46
CA ILE A 172 -16.94 -2.10 8.34
C ILE A 172 -16.74 -1.54 6.94
N ARG A 173 -17.11 -2.27 5.87
CA ARG A 173 -17.04 -1.77 4.50
C ARG A 173 -17.87 -0.48 4.33
N ASN A 174 -19.11 -0.49 4.78
CA ASN A 174 -19.99 0.68 4.73
C ASN A 174 -19.45 1.84 5.57
N PHE A 175 -18.90 1.56 6.76
CA PHE A 175 -18.29 2.57 7.61
C PHE A 175 -17.10 3.26 6.92
N ILE A 176 -16.21 2.49 6.29
CA ILE A 176 -15.05 3.03 5.56
C ILE A 176 -15.54 3.91 4.40
N GLU A 177 -16.48 3.41 3.60
CA GLU A 177 -17.05 4.16 2.48
C GLU A 177 -17.67 5.50 2.93
N ASP A 178 -18.46 5.49 4.01
CA ASP A 178 -19.08 6.70 4.56
C ASP A 178 -18.04 7.69 5.10
N LYS A 179 -16.98 7.19 5.75
CA LYS A 179 -15.87 8.04 6.21
C LYS A 179 -15.16 8.73 5.06
N MET A 180 -14.88 8.00 3.97
CA MET A 180 -14.25 8.56 2.78
C MET A 180 -15.14 9.59 2.08
N LYS A 181 -16.46 9.37 2.02
CA LYS A 181 -17.43 10.34 1.49
C LYS A 181 -17.49 11.63 2.33
N GLN A 182 -17.41 11.50 3.67
CA GLN A 182 -17.52 12.63 4.59
C GLN A 182 -16.24 13.46 4.68
N LYS A 183 -15.09 12.82 4.62
CA LYS A 183 -13.78 13.42 4.90
C LYS A 183 -13.03 13.84 3.64
N VAL A 184 -13.37 13.31 2.48
CA VAL A 184 -12.58 13.36 1.24
C VAL A 184 -11.26 12.63 1.43
N ASP A 185 -10.35 13.19 2.24
CA ASP A 185 -9.14 12.53 2.74
C ASP A 185 -9.35 12.17 4.21
N TRP A 186 -9.37 10.88 4.51
CA TRP A 186 -9.46 10.41 5.89
C TRP A 186 -8.07 10.14 6.45
N TRP A 187 -7.56 11.12 7.18
CA TRP A 187 -6.28 11.05 7.86
C TRP A 187 -6.38 10.36 9.21
N MET A 188 -5.40 9.55 9.52
CA MET A 188 -5.26 8.79 10.75
C MET A 188 -3.80 8.83 11.21
N ASP A 189 -3.58 8.85 12.52
CA ASP A 189 -2.28 8.54 13.09
C ASP A 189 -2.01 7.03 13.10
N ALA A 190 -0.79 6.63 13.48
CA ALA A 190 -0.39 5.23 13.49
C ALA A 190 -1.26 4.36 14.42
N TYR A 191 -1.69 4.90 15.56
CA TYR A 191 -2.51 4.17 16.54
C TYR A 191 -3.95 4.02 16.06
N GLU A 192 -4.51 5.05 15.43
CA GLU A 192 -5.82 4.97 14.79
C GLU A 192 -5.83 3.96 13.65
N ALA A 193 -4.78 3.92 12.83
CA ALA A 193 -4.66 2.94 11.74
C ALA A 193 -4.66 1.49 12.27
N VAL A 194 -4.00 1.23 13.40
CA VAL A 194 -4.05 -0.09 14.07
C VAL A 194 -5.41 -0.35 14.70
N TYR A 195 -6.03 0.64 15.35
CA TYR A 195 -7.34 0.49 15.98
C TYR A 195 -8.43 0.10 14.99
N TYR A 196 -8.44 0.73 13.81
CA TYR A 196 -9.38 0.40 12.73
C TYR A 196 -9.03 -0.91 11.99
N GLY A 197 -7.79 -1.43 12.13
CA GLY A 197 -7.34 -2.66 11.50
C GLY A 197 -6.66 -2.49 10.14
N PHE A 198 -6.36 -1.25 9.74
CA PHE A 198 -5.55 -1.01 8.52
C PHE A 198 -4.10 -1.42 8.69
N MET A 199 -3.60 -1.41 9.92
CA MET A 199 -2.25 -1.86 10.29
C MET A 199 -2.33 -2.82 11.48
N ASP A 200 -1.27 -3.61 11.69
CA ASP A 200 -1.25 -4.64 12.74
C ASP A 200 -0.48 -4.16 13.98
N GLU A 201 0.54 -3.29 13.79
CA GLU A 201 1.45 -2.88 14.87
C GLU A 201 2.01 -1.48 14.64
N VAL A 202 2.17 -0.72 15.74
CA VAL A 202 2.94 0.54 15.77
C VAL A 202 4.34 0.25 16.30
N LYS A 203 5.37 0.68 15.55
CA LYS A 203 6.78 0.56 15.93
C LYS A 203 7.38 1.89 16.38
#